data_eba443831c9648f017842ad54d6da176
#
_entry.id   eba443831c9648f017842ad54d6da176
#
_cell.length_a   1.000
_cell.length_b   1.000
_cell.length_c   1.000
_cell.angle_alpha   90.00
_cell.angle_beta   90.00
_cell.angle_gamma   90.00
#
_symmetry.space_group_name_H-M   'P 1'
#
loop_
_entity.id
_entity.type
_entity.pdbx_description
1 polymer ?
#
loop_
_entity_poly.entity_id
_entity_poly.type
_entity_poly.pdbx_seq_one_letter_code
_entity_poly.pdbx_strand_id
1 'polypeptide(L)'
;MKNEEFLKAIITPKHSFFIHHSSFFITMSHIQEQISQIKSALPAQVRLVAVSKFHPIEALQDAYEGGQRIFGESKVQEMTQKYEALPKDIEWHFIGHLQTNKIKYMAPYVALIHGVDSYKLLSEINKQATKAGRIIPCLLQIHIAQEETKFGFSTDECRAMLDEGLWRTLTHVQIAGVMGMATNTDDLTQVEAEFATLSDFFRELKETHFGDCPHFKEISMGMSDDYPLAIAHGSTLIRVGSKIFGERNYFNA
;
A
#
# COMPACT_ATOMS: atom_id res chain seq x y z
N MET A 1 -1.97 2.30 28.18
CA MET A 1 -2.18 0.90 28.60
C MET A 1 -2.62 -0.02 27.45
N LYS A 2 -3.66 0.28 26.65
CA LYS A 2 -4.09 -0.63 25.55
C LYS A 2 -3.09 -0.75 24.38
N ASN A 3 -2.32 0.29 24.10
CA ASN A 3 -1.35 0.30 22.98
C ASN A 3 -0.07 -0.50 23.25
N GLU A 4 0.40 -0.54 24.51
CA GLU A 4 1.61 -1.31 24.85
C GLU A 4 1.41 -2.84 24.80
N GLU A 5 0.23 -3.33 25.16
CA GLU A 5 -0.08 -4.75 25.03
C GLU A 5 -0.24 -5.18 23.58
N PHE A 6 -0.79 -4.32 22.73
CA PHE A 6 -0.93 -4.56 21.31
C PHE A 6 0.43 -4.63 20.60
N LEU A 7 1.34 -3.70 20.89
CA LEU A 7 2.71 -3.70 20.36
C LEU A 7 3.50 -4.94 20.80
N LYS A 8 3.35 -5.37 22.05
CA LYS A 8 3.99 -6.59 22.55
C LYS A 8 3.46 -7.87 21.87
N ALA A 9 2.18 -7.92 21.51
CA ALA A 9 1.59 -9.08 20.85
C ALA A 9 2.08 -9.27 19.41
N ILE A 10 2.46 -8.19 18.71
CA ILE A 10 2.97 -8.24 17.33
C ILE A 10 4.47 -8.57 17.26
N ILE A 11 5.23 -8.24 18.30
CA ILE A 11 6.70 -8.35 18.32
C ILE A 11 7.17 -9.72 18.86
N THR A 12 6.35 -10.44 19.64
CA THR A 12 6.70 -11.75 20.18
C THR A 12 6.27 -12.88 19.26
N PRO A 13 7.18 -13.71 18.72
CA PRO A 13 6.80 -14.90 17.95
C PRO A 13 6.12 -15.91 18.90
N LYS A 14 4.82 -16.12 18.76
CA LYS A 14 4.12 -17.22 19.41
C LYS A 14 4.45 -18.52 18.74
N HIS A 15 4.92 -19.47 19.53
CA HIS A 15 5.29 -20.84 19.17
C HIS A 15 4.26 -21.56 18.30
N SER A 16 4.80 -22.40 17.41
CA SER A 16 4.11 -23.30 16.48
C SER A 16 2.95 -24.08 17.11
N PHE A 17 1.78 -24.00 16.48
CA PHE A 17 0.68 -24.93 16.73
C PHE A 17 0.88 -26.18 15.84
N PHE A 18 1.22 -27.31 16.44
CA PHE A 18 1.16 -28.63 15.82
C PHE A 18 -0.30 -29.12 15.83
N ILE A 19 -0.93 -29.17 14.67
CA ILE A 19 -2.17 -29.93 14.48
C ILE A 19 -1.80 -31.23 13.76
N HIS A 20 -1.88 -32.34 14.50
CA HIS A 20 -1.70 -33.69 13.99
C HIS A 20 -3.00 -34.16 13.34
N HIS A 21 -3.06 -34.21 12.00
CA HIS A 21 -3.93 -35.13 11.25
C HIS A 21 -3.19 -35.60 10.00
N SER A 22 -3.18 -36.92 9.85
CA SER A 22 -2.56 -37.71 8.78
C SER A 22 -2.93 -37.22 7.38
N SER A 23 -1.92 -37.06 6.54
CA SER A 23 -1.88 -37.10 5.07
C SER A 23 -1.39 -35.79 4.43
N PHE A 24 -0.26 -35.89 3.75
CA PHE A 24 0.40 -34.85 2.99
C PHE A 24 0.79 -33.61 3.81
N PHE A 25 1.99 -33.64 4.39
CA PHE A 25 2.67 -32.43 4.83
C PHE A 25 2.98 -31.59 3.59
N ILE A 26 2.10 -30.67 3.22
CA ILE A 26 2.48 -29.54 2.39
C ILE A 26 3.33 -28.66 3.32
N THR A 27 4.64 -28.80 3.22
CA THR A 27 5.57 -27.92 3.94
C THR A 27 5.39 -26.53 3.35
N MET A 28 4.87 -25.59 4.12
CA MET A 28 4.76 -24.20 3.69
C MET A 28 6.16 -23.66 3.37
N SER A 29 6.28 -22.91 2.31
CA SER A 29 7.51 -22.19 2.00
C SER A 29 7.76 -21.08 3.02
N HIS A 30 9.00 -20.59 3.08
CA HIS A 30 9.33 -19.44 3.91
C HIS A 30 8.45 -18.21 3.60
N ILE A 31 8.18 -17.95 2.32
CA ILE A 31 7.31 -16.84 1.88
C ILE A 31 5.89 -17.03 2.44
N GLN A 32 5.32 -18.21 2.32
CA GLN A 32 3.98 -18.53 2.82
C GLN A 32 3.90 -18.41 4.34
N GLU A 33 4.92 -18.89 5.06
CA GLU A 33 5.01 -18.76 6.52
C GLU A 33 5.02 -17.29 6.95
N GLN A 34 5.85 -16.44 6.32
CA GLN A 34 5.93 -15.02 6.64
C GLN A 34 4.59 -14.30 6.38
N ILE A 35 3.94 -14.59 5.27
CA ILE A 35 2.62 -14.03 4.95
C ILE A 35 1.59 -14.46 6.01
N SER A 36 1.56 -15.73 6.38
CA SER A 36 0.65 -16.27 7.38
C SER A 36 0.87 -15.61 8.75
N GLN A 37 2.12 -15.48 9.18
CA GLN A 37 2.49 -14.83 10.45
C GLN A 37 2.04 -13.36 10.47
N ILE A 38 2.35 -12.60 9.41
CA ILE A 38 1.94 -11.20 9.33
C ILE A 38 0.42 -11.10 9.35
N LYS A 39 -0.29 -11.80 8.47
CA LYS A 39 -1.76 -11.75 8.38
C LYS A 39 -2.46 -12.14 9.69
N SER A 40 -1.95 -13.14 10.41
CA SER A 40 -2.55 -13.58 11.67
C SER A 40 -2.44 -12.54 12.80
N ALA A 41 -1.47 -11.63 12.69
CA ALA A 41 -1.26 -10.54 13.65
C ALA A 41 -1.99 -9.24 13.28
N LEU A 42 -2.55 -9.14 12.04
CA LEU A 42 -3.23 -7.94 11.59
C LEU A 42 -4.65 -7.83 12.18
N PRO A 43 -5.08 -6.63 12.59
CA PRO A 43 -6.49 -6.33 12.81
C PRO A 43 -7.31 -6.55 11.54
N ALA A 44 -8.57 -6.95 11.67
CA ALA A 44 -9.44 -7.31 10.54
C ALA A 44 -9.61 -6.21 9.48
N GLN A 45 -9.48 -4.94 9.87
CA GLN A 45 -9.58 -3.79 8.97
C GLN A 45 -8.28 -3.48 8.23
N VAL A 46 -7.15 -4.12 8.57
CA VAL A 46 -5.83 -3.85 7.99
C VAL A 46 -5.51 -4.90 6.95
N ARG A 47 -5.15 -4.46 5.74
CA ARG A 47 -4.78 -5.33 4.63
C ARG A 47 -3.28 -5.27 4.36
N LEU A 48 -2.71 -6.42 4.01
CA LEU A 48 -1.31 -6.56 3.63
C LEU A 48 -1.15 -6.35 2.13
N VAL A 49 -0.36 -5.36 1.74
CA VAL A 49 0.21 -5.24 0.40
C VAL A 49 1.60 -5.88 0.41
N ALA A 50 1.73 -7.03 -0.24
CA ALA A 50 3.03 -7.70 -0.39
C ALA A 50 3.86 -6.97 -1.45
N VAL A 51 4.92 -6.27 -1.03
CA VAL A 51 5.76 -5.48 -1.91
C VAL A 51 6.74 -6.38 -2.64
N SER A 52 6.42 -6.67 -3.89
CA SER A 52 7.08 -7.70 -4.71
C SER A 52 8.05 -7.16 -5.76
N LYS A 53 8.31 -5.84 -5.74
CA LYS A 53 9.27 -5.20 -6.66
C LYS A 53 10.65 -5.84 -6.56
N PHE A 54 11.28 -6.10 -7.73
CA PHE A 54 12.58 -6.76 -7.89
C PHE A 54 12.61 -8.25 -7.53
N HIS A 55 11.48 -8.87 -7.22
CA HIS A 55 11.39 -10.31 -6.98
C HIS A 55 10.85 -11.04 -8.21
N PRO A 56 11.32 -12.28 -8.50
CA PRO A 56 10.92 -13.04 -9.67
C PRO A 56 9.46 -13.52 -9.55
N ILE A 57 8.87 -13.91 -10.69
CA ILE A 57 7.46 -14.34 -10.79
C ILE A 57 7.18 -15.54 -9.88
N GLU A 58 8.15 -16.46 -9.76
CA GLU A 58 8.05 -17.66 -8.94
C GLU A 58 7.82 -17.34 -7.46
N ALA A 59 8.46 -16.27 -6.94
CA ALA A 59 8.25 -15.84 -5.56
C ALA A 59 6.83 -15.26 -5.34
N LEU A 60 6.27 -14.60 -6.36
CA LEU A 60 4.90 -14.11 -6.29
C LEU A 60 3.90 -15.26 -6.43
N GLN A 61 4.19 -16.25 -7.27
CA GLN A 61 3.38 -17.46 -7.40
C GLN A 61 3.30 -18.20 -6.07
N ASP A 62 4.43 -18.37 -5.39
CA ASP A 62 4.50 -18.98 -4.07
C ASP A 62 3.69 -18.21 -3.02
N ALA A 63 3.83 -16.87 -3.01
CA ALA A 63 3.01 -16.00 -2.16
C ALA A 63 1.50 -16.11 -2.47
N TYR A 64 1.14 -16.20 -3.74
CA TYR A 64 -0.25 -16.39 -4.20
C TYR A 64 -0.83 -17.71 -3.72
N GLU A 65 -0.08 -18.79 -3.81
CA GLU A 65 -0.45 -20.12 -3.29
C GLU A 65 -0.62 -20.12 -1.77
N GLY A 66 0.15 -19.29 -1.05
CA GLY A 66 -0.04 -18.97 0.37
C GLY A 66 -1.22 -18.05 0.67
N GLY A 67 -2.08 -17.76 -0.32
CA GLY A 67 -3.31 -16.97 -0.15
C GLY A 67 -3.12 -15.45 -0.20
N GLN A 68 -1.95 -14.96 -0.66
CA GLN A 68 -1.78 -13.52 -0.92
C GLN A 68 -2.46 -13.12 -2.23
N ARG A 69 -3.17 -11.98 -2.22
CA ARG A 69 -3.89 -11.47 -3.39
C ARG A 69 -3.54 -10.03 -3.74
N ILE A 70 -2.98 -9.25 -2.83
CA ILE A 70 -2.65 -7.83 -3.01
C ILE A 70 -1.13 -7.71 -3.13
N PHE A 71 -0.63 -7.32 -4.32
CA PHE A 71 0.80 -7.15 -4.57
C PHE A 71 1.12 -5.71 -4.94
N GLY A 72 2.27 -5.21 -4.46
CA GLY A 72 2.72 -3.84 -4.65
C GLY A 72 3.96 -3.75 -5.53
N GLU A 73 3.86 -2.98 -6.64
CA GLU A 73 4.95 -2.75 -7.59
C GLU A 73 5.29 -1.27 -7.74
N SER A 74 6.54 -0.97 -8.07
CA SER A 74 7.01 0.41 -8.26
C SER A 74 7.42 0.77 -9.68
N LYS A 75 7.51 -0.21 -10.58
CA LYS A 75 7.81 -0.03 -12.00
C LYS A 75 6.66 -0.60 -12.84
N VAL A 76 6.07 0.21 -13.71
CA VAL A 76 4.91 -0.21 -14.53
C VAL A 76 5.26 -1.39 -15.44
N GLN A 77 6.45 -1.42 -16.03
CA GLN A 77 6.88 -2.50 -16.91
C GLN A 77 6.96 -3.83 -16.16
N GLU A 78 7.56 -3.84 -14.97
CA GLU A 78 7.65 -5.03 -14.11
C GLU A 78 6.26 -5.51 -13.69
N MET A 79 5.39 -4.58 -13.28
CA MET A 79 4.01 -4.90 -12.91
C MET A 79 3.24 -5.51 -14.08
N THR A 80 3.41 -4.97 -15.30
CA THR A 80 2.73 -5.49 -16.50
C THR A 80 3.18 -6.92 -16.83
N GLN A 81 4.49 -7.19 -16.80
CA GLN A 81 5.02 -8.54 -17.04
C GLN A 81 4.47 -9.56 -16.03
N LYS A 82 4.43 -9.19 -14.75
CA LYS A 82 3.87 -10.03 -13.69
C LYS A 82 2.37 -10.22 -13.82
N TYR A 83 1.63 -9.16 -14.17
CA TYR A 83 0.20 -9.27 -14.46
C TYR A 83 -0.09 -10.23 -15.62
N GLU A 84 0.71 -10.22 -16.67
CA GLU A 84 0.52 -11.12 -17.80
C GLU A 84 0.74 -12.58 -17.44
N ALA A 85 1.73 -12.87 -16.58
CA ALA A 85 2.16 -14.21 -16.23
C ALA A 85 1.38 -14.85 -15.07
N LEU A 86 0.78 -14.05 -14.19
CA LEU A 86 0.15 -14.52 -12.95
C LEU A 86 -1.39 -14.51 -13.02
N PRO A 87 -2.08 -15.15 -12.05
CA PRO A 87 -3.54 -15.18 -11.99
C PRO A 87 -4.19 -13.79 -12.01
N LYS A 88 -5.37 -13.69 -12.65
CA LYS A 88 -6.02 -12.40 -12.91
C LYS A 88 -6.88 -11.88 -11.75
N ASP A 89 -7.02 -12.66 -10.68
CA ASP A 89 -7.64 -12.27 -9.42
C ASP A 89 -6.66 -11.58 -8.44
N ILE A 90 -5.41 -11.34 -8.89
CA ILE A 90 -4.46 -10.53 -8.15
C ILE A 90 -4.86 -9.05 -8.23
N GLU A 91 -4.95 -8.41 -7.07
CA GLU A 91 -5.12 -6.97 -6.91
C GLU A 91 -3.74 -6.28 -6.99
N TRP A 92 -3.47 -5.64 -8.13
CA TRP A 92 -2.21 -4.94 -8.36
C TRP A 92 -2.27 -3.51 -7.82
N HIS A 93 -1.43 -3.20 -6.83
CA HIS A 93 -1.25 -1.88 -6.28
C HIS A 93 0.03 -1.24 -6.84
N PHE A 94 -0.10 -0.06 -7.43
CA PHE A 94 1.07 0.70 -7.86
C PHE A 94 1.52 1.62 -6.72
N ILE A 95 2.73 1.40 -6.20
CA ILE A 95 3.23 2.07 -4.98
C ILE A 95 4.48 2.94 -5.24
N GLY A 96 4.90 3.10 -6.51
CA GLY A 96 6.03 3.91 -6.91
C GLY A 96 5.64 5.32 -7.36
N HIS A 97 6.65 6.13 -7.71
CA HIS A 97 6.43 7.39 -8.41
C HIS A 97 5.97 7.10 -9.85
N LEU A 98 4.82 7.62 -10.24
CA LEU A 98 4.16 7.29 -11.48
C LEU A 98 4.44 8.31 -12.59
N GLN A 99 5.13 7.89 -13.62
CA GLN A 99 5.29 8.69 -14.83
C GLN A 99 4.02 8.68 -15.68
N THR A 100 3.55 9.84 -16.11
CA THR A 100 2.28 10.00 -16.84
C THR A 100 2.21 9.17 -18.13
N ASN A 101 3.31 9.04 -18.88
CA ASN A 101 3.39 8.26 -20.11
C ASN A 101 3.27 6.73 -19.91
N LYS A 102 3.35 6.24 -18.65
CA LYS A 102 3.28 4.83 -18.31
C LYS A 102 1.87 4.39 -17.87
N ILE A 103 1.00 5.31 -17.48
CA ILE A 103 -0.34 5.02 -16.95
C ILE A 103 -1.15 4.12 -17.88
N LYS A 104 -1.10 4.36 -19.19
CA LYS A 104 -1.84 3.63 -20.20
C LYS A 104 -1.61 2.10 -20.18
N TYR A 105 -0.44 1.66 -19.72
CA TYR A 105 -0.11 0.23 -19.70
C TYR A 105 -0.74 -0.51 -18.49
N MET A 106 -0.97 0.19 -17.39
CA MET A 106 -1.56 -0.41 -16.18
C MET A 106 -3.03 -0.06 -15.96
N ALA A 107 -3.54 0.98 -16.61
CA ALA A 107 -4.93 1.41 -16.48
C ALA A 107 -5.96 0.28 -16.69
N PRO A 108 -5.75 -0.71 -17.60
CA PRO A 108 -6.69 -1.81 -17.77
C PRO A 108 -6.86 -2.73 -16.56
N TYR A 109 -5.88 -2.83 -15.64
CA TYR A 109 -5.90 -3.84 -14.58
C TYR A 109 -5.52 -3.36 -13.19
N VAL A 110 -4.87 -2.20 -13.04
CA VAL A 110 -4.46 -1.70 -11.70
C VAL A 110 -5.65 -1.58 -10.77
N ALA A 111 -5.49 -2.06 -9.53
CA ALA A 111 -6.54 -2.03 -8.50
C ALA A 111 -6.49 -0.75 -7.66
N LEU A 112 -5.28 -0.23 -7.36
CA LEU A 112 -5.09 0.98 -6.57
C LEU A 112 -3.75 1.65 -6.93
N ILE A 113 -3.77 2.98 -7.10
CA ILE A 113 -2.57 3.80 -7.28
C ILE A 113 -2.33 4.58 -5.98
N HIS A 114 -1.19 4.33 -5.32
CA HIS A 114 -0.89 4.96 -4.02
C HIS A 114 -0.19 6.32 -4.14
N GLY A 115 0.55 6.54 -5.22
CA GLY A 115 1.46 7.67 -5.36
C GLY A 115 0.91 8.81 -6.20
N VAL A 116 -0.26 9.38 -5.87
CA VAL A 116 -0.76 10.56 -6.58
C VAL A 116 -0.34 11.83 -5.84
N ASP A 117 0.60 12.55 -6.43
CA ASP A 117 1.29 13.71 -5.85
C ASP A 117 0.97 15.04 -6.55
N SER A 118 0.04 15.05 -7.50
CA SER A 118 -0.36 16.27 -8.23
C SER A 118 -1.72 16.12 -8.91
N TYR A 119 -2.43 17.26 -9.07
CA TYR A 119 -3.64 17.32 -9.89
C TYR A 119 -3.38 16.87 -11.35
N LYS A 120 -2.22 17.27 -11.89
CA LYS A 120 -1.80 16.87 -13.26
C LYS A 120 -1.75 15.34 -13.39
N LEU A 121 -1.18 14.65 -12.42
CA LEU A 121 -1.13 13.19 -12.42
C LEU A 121 -2.53 12.59 -12.28
N LEU A 122 -3.35 13.09 -11.35
CA LEU A 122 -4.74 12.65 -11.15
C LEU A 122 -5.57 12.80 -12.43
N SER A 123 -5.43 13.94 -13.13
CA SER A 123 -6.11 14.22 -14.40
C SER A 123 -5.67 13.26 -15.52
N GLU A 124 -4.37 12.94 -15.62
CA GLU A 124 -3.90 11.98 -16.63
C GLU A 124 -4.34 10.55 -16.30
N ILE A 125 -4.41 10.16 -15.01
CA ILE A 125 -5.00 8.88 -14.60
C ILE A 125 -6.46 8.83 -15.05
N ASN A 126 -7.26 9.86 -14.80
CA ASN A 126 -8.64 9.95 -15.25
C ASN A 126 -8.77 9.73 -16.77
N LYS A 127 -7.95 10.41 -17.55
CA LYS A 127 -7.95 10.30 -19.01
C LYS A 127 -7.64 8.88 -19.49
N GLN A 128 -6.67 8.18 -18.88
CA GLN A 128 -6.33 6.81 -19.24
C GLN A 128 -7.37 5.81 -18.72
N ALA A 129 -7.94 6.05 -17.55
CA ALA A 129 -9.04 5.29 -16.97
C ALA A 129 -10.29 5.35 -17.86
N THR A 130 -10.63 6.55 -18.38
CA THR A 130 -11.72 6.74 -19.35
C THR A 130 -11.51 5.87 -20.59
N LYS A 131 -10.30 5.87 -21.16
CA LYS A 131 -9.96 5.03 -22.32
C LYS A 131 -10.05 3.54 -22.03
N ALA A 132 -9.75 3.14 -20.79
CA ALA A 132 -9.85 1.76 -20.34
C ALA A 132 -11.28 1.34 -19.92
N GLY A 133 -12.24 2.27 -19.92
CA GLY A 133 -13.62 2.04 -19.46
C GLY A 133 -13.72 1.68 -17.98
N ARG A 134 -12.80 2.22 -17.14
CA ARG A 134 -12.73 1.89 -15.70
C ARG A 134 -12.78 3.15 -14.83
N ILE A 135 -13.13 2.95 -13.57
CA ILE A 135 -12.87 3.91 -12.49
C ILE A 135 -11.67 3.36 -11.71
N ILE A 136 -10.60 4.15 -11.60
CA ILE A 136 -9.37 3.73 -10.93
C ILE A 136 -9.30 4.38 -9.55
N PRO A 137 -9.25 3.58 -8.45
CA PRO A 137 -8.99 4.09 -7.11
C PRO A 137 -7.59 4.67 -6.98
N CYS A 138 -7.47 5.81 -6.29
CA CYS A 138 -6.23 6.53 -6.09
C CYS A 138 -6.11 6.99 -4.64
N LEU A 139 -4.88 7.03 -4.11
CA LEU A 139 -4.57 7.68 -2.84
C LEU A 139 -3.77 8.96 -3.12
N LEU A 140 -4.09 10.01 -2.39
CA LEU A 140 -3.30 11.24 -2.38
C LEU A 140 -2.03 10.99 -1.56
N GLN A 141 -0.87 11.09 -2.18
CA GLN A 141 0.40 10.93 -1.49
C GLN A 141 0.76 12.24 -0.78
N ILE A 142 0.88 12.16 0.54
CA ILE A 142 1.23 13.28 1.40
C ILE A 142 2.69 13.14 1.85
N HIS A 143 3.45 14.22 1.73
CA HIS A 143 4.80 14.31 2.22
C HIS A 143 4.77 14.57 3.74
N ILE A 144 5.07 13.53 4.52
CA ILE A 144 5.09 13.58 5.98
C ILE A 144 6.50 13.44 6.57
N ALA A 145 7.46 13.01 5.76
CA ALA A 145 8.84 12.79 6.17
C ALA A 145 9.62 14.10 6.21
N GLN A 146 10.74 14.09 6.94
CA GLN A 146 11.67 15.24 6.95
C GLN A 146 12.60 15.28 5.73
N GLU A 147 12.78 14.15 5.02
CA GLU A 147 13.63 14.13 3.82
C GLU A 147 12.94 14.84 2.64
N GLU A 148 13.52 15.97 2.20
CA GLU A 148 13.01 16.76 1.06
C GLU A 148 12.96 15.99 -0.27
N THR A 149 13.66 14.86 -0.38
CA THR A 149 13.72 14.03 -1.59
C THR A 149 12.48 13.13 -1.77
N LYS A 150 11.58 13.05 -0.80
CA LYS A 150 10.36 12.25 -0.93
C LYS A 150 9.27 13.03 -1.66
N PHE A 151 8.57 12.31 -2.53
CA PHE A 151 7.42 12.82 -3.29
C PHE A 151 6.17 12.95 -2.42
N GLY A 152 5.26 13.78 -2.83
CA GLY A 152 3.96 13.95 -2.19
C GLY A 152 3.57 15.42 -2.16
N PHE A 153 2.29 15.68 -1.97
CA PHE A 153 1.80 17.01 -1.60
C PHE A 153 2.24 17.37 -0.19
N SER A 154 2.56 18.62 0.08
CA SER A 154 2.37 19.15 1.43
C SER A 154 0.86 19.13 1.79
N THR A 155 0.54 19.19 3.08
CA THR A 155 -0.87 19.27 3.50
C THR A 155 -1.57 20.50 2.91
N ASP A 156 -0.86 21.63 2.82
CA ASP A 156 -1.41 22.88 2.28
C ASP A 156 -1.66 22.80 0.76
N GLU A 157 -0.73 22.23 -0.01
CA GLU A 157 -0.93 22.01 -1.45
C GLU A 157 -2.10 21.06 -1.72
N CYS A 158 -2.25 20.02 -0.89
CA CYS A 158 -3.36 19.08 -1.01
C CYS A 158 -4.70 19.76 -0.71
N ARG A 159 -4.78 20.55 0.37
CA ARG A 159 -5.98 21.37 0.69
C ARG A 159 -6.34 22.29 -0.47
N ALA A 160 -5.37 23.09 -0.93
CA ALA A 160 -5.60 24.03 -2.03
C ALA A 160 -6.14 23.33 -3.28
N MET A 161 -5.55 22.19 -3.67
CA MET A 161 -6.02 21.40 -4.81
C MET A 161 -7.45 20.88 -4.62
N LEU A 162 -7.81 20.47 -3.39
CA LEU A 162 -9.14 19.98 -3.08
C LEU A 162 -10.17 21.13 -3.02
N ASP A 163 -9.80 22.28 -2.47
CA ASP A 163 -10.64 23.48 -2.37
C ASP A 163 -10.97 24.08 -3.74
N GLU A 164 -10.03 24.04 -4.70
CA GLU A 164 -10.28 24.41 -6.10
C GLU A 164 -11.42 23.59 -6.74
N GLY A 165 -11.68 22.40 -6.24
CA GLY A 165 -12.82 21.57 -6.63
C GLY A 165 -12.74 20.94 -8.02
N LEU A 166 -11.70 21.20 -8.82
CA LEU A 166 -11.55 20.68 -10.19
C LEU A 166 -11.50 19.15 -10.24
N TRP A 167 -10.99 18.50 -9.19
CA TRP A 167 -10.95 17.05 -9.09
C TRP A 167 -12.34 16.38 -9.14
N ARG A 168 -13.40 17.10 -8.75
CA ARG A 168 -14.79 16.60 -8.77
C ARG A 168 -15.31 16.37 -10.20
N THR A 169 -14.66 16.95 -11.22
CA THR A 169 -14.98 16.72 -12.63
C THR A 169 -14.35 15.44 -13.19
N LEU A 170 -13.44 14.81 -12.46
CA LEU A 170 -12.72 13.61 -12.87
C LEU A 170 -13.55 12.36 -12.55
N THR A 171 -14.39 11.91 -13.47
CA THR A 171 -15.40 10.87 -13.26
C THR A 171 -14.87 9.42 -13.31
N HIS A 172 -13.62 9.24 -13.74
CA HIS A 172 -12.99 7.91 -13.91
C HIS A 172 -11.84 7.67 -12.92
N VAL A 173 -11.68 8.54 -11.93
CA VAL A 173 -10.84 8.31 -10.74
C VAL A 173 -11.69 8.34 -9.49
N GLN A 174 -11.25 7.61 -8.47
CA GLN A 174 -11.88 7.59 -7.16
C GLN A 174 -10.81 7.86 -6.12
N ILE A 175 -10.85 9.02 -5.47
CA ILE A 175 -9.95 9.31 -4.35
C ILE A 175 -10.40 8.46 -3.17
N ALA A 176 -9.62 7.42 -2.83
CA ALA A 176 -9.97 6.41 -1.84
C ALA A 176 -9.34 6.66 -0.47
N GLY A 177 -8.46 7.65 -0.35
CA GLY A 177 -7.77 7.99 0.88
C GLY A 177 -6.41 8.63 0.66
N VAL A 178 -5.51 8.42 1.60
CA VAL A 178 -4.17 9.02 1.60
C VAL A 178 -3.06 7.97 1.71
N MET A 179 -1.87 8.34 1.29
CA MET A 179 -0.65 7.55 1.47
C MET A 179 0.48 8.43 1.99
N GLY A 180 1.30 7.89 2.90
CA GLY A 180 2.53 8.52 3.35
C GLY A 180 3.63 7.51 3.63
N MET A 181 4.85 8.02 3.67
CA MET A 181 6.04 7.27 4.08
C MET A 181 6.78 8.11 5.11
N ALA A 182 7.00 7.55 6.30
CA ALA A 182 7.77 8.19 7.34
C ALA A 182 9.26 8.27 6.96
N THR A 183 9.98 9.11 7.67
CA THR A 183 11.45 9.22 7.61
C THR A 183 12.09 7.85 7.91
N ASN A 184 13.13 7.52 7.17
CA ASN A 184 13.92 6.31 7.44
C ASN A 184 14.90 6.60 8.59
N THR A 185 14.47 6.36 9.82
CA THR A 185 15.19 6.65 11.05
C THR A 185 14.90 5.62 12.13
N ASP A 186 15.82 5.47 13.08
CA ASP A 186 15.62 4.67 14.30
C ASP A 186 14.86 5.46 15.40
N ASP A 187 14.60 6.75 15.19
CA ASP A 187 13.80 7.57 16.10
C ASP A 187 12.30 7.27 15.93
N LEU A 188 11.83 6.34 16.73
CA LEU A 188 10.42 5.91 16.72
C LEU A 188 9.46 7.06 17.09
N THR A 189 9.89 8.01 17.91
CA THR A 189 9.05 9.17 18.28
C THR A 189 8.78 10.05 17.07
N GLN A 190 9.79 10.27 16.23
CA GLN A 190 9.63 10.98 14.98
C GLN A 190 8.68 10.23 14.02
N VAL A 191 8.88 8.92 13.86
CA VAL A 191 8.03 8.08 13.00
C VAL A 191 6.57 8.12 13.45
N GLU A 192 6.32 8.03 14.78
CA GLU A 192 4.97 8.15 15.34
C GLU A 192 4.33 9.52 15.05
N ALA A 193 5.08 10.61 15.22
CA ALA A 193 4.58 11.96 14.94
C ALA A 193 4.22 12.15 13.47
N GLU A 194 5.01 11.60 12.56
CA GLU A 194 4.75 11.64 11.12
C GLU A 194 3.50 10.80 10.73
N PHE A 195 3.32 9.62 11.32
CA PHE A 195 2.09 8.82 11.12
C PHE A 195 0.86 9.49 11.73
N ALA A 196 0.99 10.12 12.91
CA ALA A 196 -0.08 10.90 13.50
C ALA A 196 -0.50 12.05 12.57
N THR A 197 0.47 12.76 11.99
CA THR A 197 0.21 13.85 11.03
C THR A 197 -0.62 13.36 9.85
N LEU A 198 -0.29 12.19 9.25
CA LEU A 198 -1.06 11.63 8.14
C LEU A 198 -2.48 11.25 8.56
N SER A 199 -2.64 10.67 9.75
CA SER A 199 -3.95 10.24 10.27
C SER A 199 -4.85 11.42 10.59
N ASP A 200 -4.29 12.47 11.16
CA ASP A 200 -5.01 13.71 11.46
C ASP A 200 -5.46 14.39 10.17
N PHE A 201 -4.57 14.44 9.19
CA PHE A 201 -4.90 15.01 7.87
C PHE A 201 -5.96 14.17 7.13
N PHE A 202 -5.89 12.84 7.18
CA PHE A 202 -6.96 11.98 6.64
C PHE A 202 -8.31 12.30 7.28
N ARG A 203 -8.36 12.47 8.62
CA ARG A 203 -9.58 12.81 9.36
C ARG A 203 -10.13 14.16 8.93
N GLU A 204 -9.27 15.16 8.84
CA GLU A 204 -9.61 16.49 8.34
C GLU A 204 -10.24 16.41 6.93
N LEU A 205 -9.59 15.71 5.99
CA LEU A 205 -10.10 15.56 4.64
C LEU A 205 -11.45 14.81 4.61
N LYS A 206 -11.60 13.79 5.48
CA LYS A 206 -12.85 13.07 5.61
C LYS A 206 -14.00 13.96 6.03
N GLU A 207 -13.77 14.86 6.97
CA GLU A 207 -14.78 15.80 7.48
C GLU A 207 -15.09 16.92 6.48
N THR A 208 -14.08 17.48 5.80
CA THR A 208 -14.21 18.68 4.98
C THR A 208 -14.60 18.40 3.53
N HIS A 209 -14.07 17.33 2.91
CA HIS A 209 -14.21 17.08 1.47
C HIS A 209 -14.90 15.76 1.13
N PHE A 210 -14.82 14.75 2.02
CA PHE A 210 -15.23 13.38 1.73
C PHE A 210 -16.25 12.80 2.72
N GLY A 211 -17.01 13.64 3.45
CA GLY A 211 -17.98 13.23 4.47
C GLY A 211 -18.95 12.14 4.00
N ASP A 212 -19.55 12.36 2.83
CA ASP A 212 -20.53 11.44 2.23
C ASP A 212 -19.91 10.40 1.30
N CYS A 213 -18.56 10.30 1.26
CA CYS A 213 -17.85 9.35 0.39
C CYS A 213 -17.47 8.07 1.13
N PRO A 214 -18.23 6.97 1.02
CA PRO A 214 -17.94 5.73 1.74
C PRO A 214 -16.65 5.06 1.28
N HIS A 215 -16.17 5.37 0.09
CA HIS A 215 -14.92 4.85 -0.48
C HIS A 215 -13.66 5.61 -0.01
N PHE A 216 -13.78 6.81 0.56
CA PHE A 216 -12.66 7.51 1.18
C PHE A 216 -12.41 6.93 2.58
N LYS A 217 -11.61 5.88 2.66
CA LYS A 217 -11.41 5.09 3.87
C LYS A 217 -10.01 4.51 4.05
N GLU A 218 -9.12 4.70 3.08
CA GLU A 218 -7.81 4.06 3.08
C GLU A 218 -6.73 5.02 3.60
N ILE A 219 -5.93 4.51 4.54
CA ILE A 219 -4.67 5.13 4.97
C ILE A 219 -3.56 4.13 4.68
N SER A 220 -2.74 4.40 3.66
CA SER A 220 -1.63 3.56 3.30
C SER A 220 -0.34 4.10 3.91
N MET A 221 0.10 3.52 5.01
CA MET A 221 1.36 3.82 5.69
C MET A 221 1.88 2.59 6.43
N GLY A 222 3.18 2.58 6.74
CA GLY A 222 3.85 1.46 7.37
C GLY A 222 4.48 0.50 6.37
N MET A 223 5.75 0.21 6.62
CA MET A 223 6.59 -0.70 5.85
C MET A 223 7.13 -1.81 6.76
N SER A 224 8.09 -2.61 6.28
CA SER A 224 8.61 -3.77 7.02
C SER A 224 9.00 -3.47 8.46
N ASP A 225 9.58 -2.32 8.75
CA ASP A 225 10.17 -2.05 10.06
C ASP A 225 9.26 -1.24 11.00
N ASP A 226 8.31 -0.48 10.43
CA ASP A 226 7.48 0.49 11.16
C ASP A 226 5.97 0.22 11.08
N TYR A 227 5.51 -0.85 10.35
CA TYR A 227 4.08 -1.12 10.20
C TYR A 227 3.31 -1.32 11.52
N PRO A 228 3.88 -1.83 12.62
CA PRO A 228 3.14 -1.91 13.88
C PRO A 228 2.76 -0.53 14.44
N LEU A 229 3.67 0.45 14.34
CA LEU A 229 3.39 1.85 14.70
C LEU A 229 2.33 2.45 13.77
N ALA A 230 2.46 2.21 12.47
CA ALA A 230 1.48 2.68 11.49
C ALA A 230 0.06 2.16 11.79
N ILE A 231 -0.08 0.88 12.19
CA ILE A 231 -1.36 0.29 12.58
C ILE A 231 -1.91 0.98 13.83
N ALA A 232 -1.07 1.27 14.83
CA ALA A 232 -1.48 2.00 16.04
C ALA A 232 -2.02 3.40 15.71
N HIS A 233 -1.55 4.00 14.61
CA HIS A 233 -2.02 5.29 14.10
C HIS A 233 -3.10 5.16 13.00
N GLY A 234 -3.74 4.00 12.83
CA GLY A 234 -4.93 3.85 11.99
C GLY A 234 -4.64 3.47 10.53
N SER A 235 -3.46 2.95 10.21
CA SER A 235 -3.19 2.39 8.87
C SER A 235 -4.20 1.31 8.50
N THR A 236 -4.74 1.37 7.28
CA THR A 236 -5.61 0.33 6.70
C THR A 236 -4.88 -0.53 5.67
N LEU A 237 -3.75 -0.04 5.16
CA LEU A 237 -2.91 -0.70 4.15
C LEU A 237 -1.45 -0.62 4.57
N ILE A 238 -0.86 -1.74 5.00
CA ILE A 238 0.58 -1.86 5.24
C ILE A 238 1.29 -2.41 4.01
N ARG A 239 2.54 -1.97 3.76
CA ARG A 239 3.33 -2.34 2.58
C ARG A 239 4.60 -3.07 3.00
N VAL A 240 4.57 -4.39 3.02
CA VAL A 240 5.68 -5.22 3.53
C VAL A 240 6.35 -5.98 2.40
N GLY A 241 7.67 -5.88 2.29
CA GLY A 241 8.48 -6.55 1.27
C GLY A 241 9.57 -7.43 1.86
N SER A 242 10.62 -6.85 2.45
CA SER A 242 11.81 -7.57 2.94
C SER A 242 11.50 -8.67 3.95
N LYS A 243 10.50 -8.50 4.81
CA LYS A 243 10.06 -9.55 5.75
C LYS A 243 9.39 -10.74 5.06
N ILE A 244 8.83 -10.57 3.86
CA ILE A 244 8.15 -11.62 3.10
C ILE A 244 9.13 -12.31 2.14
N PHE A 245 9.81 -11.52 1.31
CA PHE A 245 10.60 -12.00 0.18
C PHE A 245 12.11 -12.02 0.44
N GLY A 246 12.56 -11.53 1.60
CA GLY A 246 13.97 -11.35 1.89
C GLY A 246 14.57 -10.07 1.29
N GLU A 247 15.89 -9.96 1.34
CA GLU A 247 16.63 -8.83 0.76
C GLU A 247 16.55 -8.80 -0.77
N ARG A 248 16.62 -7.60 -1.33
CA ARG A 248 16.49 -7.38 -2.78
C ARG A 248 17.74 -7.80 -3.51
N ASN A 249 17.61 -8.67 -4.52
CA ASN A 249 18.67 -8.96 -5.47
C ASN A 249 18.67 -7.91 -6.60
N TYR A 250 19.51 -6.90 -6.49
CA TYR A 250 19.67 -5.86 -7.52
C TYR A 250 20.42 -6.32 -8.78
N PHE A 251 20.94 -7.55 -8.81
CA PHE A 251 21.79 -8.05 -9.90
C PHE A 251 21.00 -8.52 -11.14
N ASN A 252 19.67 -8.58 -11.09
CA ASN A 252 18.82 -9.05 -12.20
C ASN A 252 17.73 -8.03 -12.61
N ALA A 253 17.92 -6.73 -12.35
CA ALA A 253 16.93 -5.68 -12.66
C ALA A 253 17.36 -4.81 -13.85
#